data_02e674adbe2c5cc0b2fb5b911783240c
#
_entry.id   02e674adbe2c5cc0b2fb5b911783240c
#
_cell.length_a   1.000
_cell.length_b   1.000
_cell.length_c   1.000
_cell.angle_alpha   90.00
_cell.angle_beta   90.00
_cell.angle_gamma   90.00
#
_symmetry.space_group_name_H-M   'P 1'
#
loop_
_entity.id
_entity.type
_entity.pdbx_description
1 polymer ?
#
loop_
_entity_poly.entity_id
_entity_poly.type
_entity_poly.pdbx_seq_one_letter_code
_entity_poly.pdbx_strand_id
1 'polypeptide(L)'
;MNHRRPAALGFIFVTILIDVIGFGIIIPVLPKLIQELTHGTLSEAAWYGGLLMFAYSIVQFVCAPFVGGLSDRYGRRPILLASLFGFTLDYLFLAFAPSIFWLFVGRVLAGIMGASFTTGYAYIADISPPEKRAQNFGILGAAFGFGFIIGPVIGGVLGQYGSRAPFLAAAALTLINCLFGFFILPESLTPENKRKFEWQKANPIGSLISLKRYPMIIGLVVAFFLMNVAAHSVQGTWNYYTMEKFQWNEAMVGYSLGVVGLVYAITQGGLIRVILPALGQNKSIYLGLALSGLGYALFALATQSWMMFVFLVPYCLGGIAMPPLQGIMSSQVPPNEQGELQGALTSLMSVTAILGPILMTGLFSYFTAKGTPVYSPEAPLWMGTVLTAASLWITVGSLRKHHSE
;
A
#
# COMPACT_ATOMS: atom_id res chain seq x y z
N MET A 1 -12.16 -21.39 27.96
CA MET A 1 -11.31 -20.93 26.86
C MET A 1 -11.84 -19.72 26.04
N ASN A 2 -13.05 -19.20 26.31
CA ASN A 2 -13.70 -18.17 25.45
C ASN A 2 -13.33 -16.70 25.71
N HIS A 3 -12.72 -16.34 26.84
CA HIS A 3 -12.42 -14.93 27.16
C HIS A 3 -11.12 -14.39 26.53
N ARG A 4 -10.22 -15.24 26.03
CA ARG A 4 -8.93 -14.80 25.44
C ARG A 4 -9.04 -14.39 23.95
N ARG A 5 -10.07 -14.84 23.24
CA ARG A 5 -10.25 -14.56 21.81
C ARG A 5 -10.55 -13.09 21.45
N PRO A 6 -11.46 -12.38 22.17
CA PRO A 6 -11.71 -10.95 21.91
C PRO A 6 -10.49 -10.08 22.21
N ALA A 7 -9.73 -10.41 23.27
CA ALA A 7 -8.50 -9.68 23.61
C ALA A 7 -7.41 -9.84 22.54
N ALA A 8 -7.26 -11.04 21.95
CA ALA A 8 -6.31 -11.29 20.88
C ALA A 8 -6.66 -10.53 19.60
N LEU A 9 -7.96 -10.43 19.24
CA LEU A 9 -8.42 -9.66 18.09
C LEU A 9 -8.15 -8.16 18.27
N GLY A 10 -8.46 -7.61 19.46
CA GLY A 10 -8.17 -6.23 19.80
C GLY A 10 -6.67 -5.94 19.78
N PHE A 11 -5.84 -6.89 20.25
CA PHE A 11 -4.39 -6.77 20.17
C PHE A 11 -3.89 -6.69 18.73
N ILE A 12 -4.33 -7.61 17.86
CA ILE A 12 -3.91 -7.61 16.45
C ILE A 12 -4.36 -6.32 15.74
N PHE A 13 -5.57 -5.81 16.05
CA PHE A 13 -6.03 -4.52 15.56
C PHE A 13 -5.05 -3.39 15.92
N VAL A 14 -4.69 -3.30 17.21
CA VAL A 14 -3.75 -2.26 17.71
C VAL A 14 -2.37 -2.44 17.08
N THR A 15 -1.90 -3.68 16.96
CA THR A 15 -0.61 -3.98 16.31
C THR A 15 -0.57 -3.49 14.88
N ILE A 16 -1.56 -3.86 14.05
CA ILE A 16 -1.62 -3.44 12.65
C ILE A 16 -1.83 -1.92 12.54
N LEU A 17 -2.66 -1.34 13.41
CA LEU A 17 -2.85 0.11 13.45
C LEU A 17 -1.53 0.85 13.70
N ILE A 18 -0.74 0.42 14.67
CA ILE A 18 0.57 1.02 15.00
C ILE A 18 1.57 0.81 13.86
N ASP A 19 1.59 -0.36 13.25
CA ASP A 19 2.46 -0.63 12.09
C ASP A 19 2.14 0.30 10.91
N VAL A 20 0.86 0.50 10.62
CA VAL A 20 0.42 1.40 9.54
C VAL A 20 0.66 2.87 9.89
N ILE A 21 0.46 3.26 11.15
CA ILE A 21 0.84 4.60 11.64
C ILE A 21 2.35 4.81 11.44
N GLY A 22 3.18 3.86 11.85
CA GLY A 22 4.63 3.92 11.69
C GLY A 22 5.06 4.08 10.22
N PHE A 23 4.44 3.35 9.31
CA PHE A 23 4.65 3.51 7.88
C PHE A 23 4.19 4.90 7.39
N GLY A 24 3.02 5.35 7.82
CA GLY A 24 2.45 6.65 7.43
C GLY A 24 3.25 7.85 7.91
N ILE A 25 3.83 7.77 9.11
CA ILE A 25 4.65 8.83 9.72
C ILE A 25 5.83 9.24 8.83
N ILE A 26 6.41 8.29 8.11
CA ILE A 26 7.62 8.52 7.29
C ILE A 26 7.31 9.32 6.03
N ILE A 27 6.14 9.12 5.44
CA ILE A 27 5.81 9.62 4.10
C ILE A 27 6.08 11.12 3.93
N PRO A 28 5.59 12.03 4.80
CA PRO A 28 5.76 13.47 4.59
C PRO A 28 7.19 13.96 4.81
N VAL A 29 8.02 13.24 5.56
CA VAL A 29 9.36 13.71 5.97
C VAL A 29 10.51 13.08 5.18
N LEU A 30 10.25 11.98 4.48
CA LEU A 30 11.29 11.27 3.73
C LEU A 30 12.00 12.14 2.68
N PRO A 31 11.32 13.01 1.89
CA PRO A 31 11.99 13.88 0.93
C PRO A 31 13.04 14.77 1.57
N LYS A 32 12.70 15.41 2.68
CA LYS A 32 13.60 16.30 3.40
C LYS A 32 14.79 15.57 4.00
N LEU A 33 14.58 14.39 4.61
CA LEU A 33 15.68 13.57 5.12
C LEU A 33 16.65 13.18 4.00
N ILE A 34 16.15 12.79 2.83
CA ILE A 34 17.00 12.45 1.69
C ILE A 34 17.79 13.68 1.23
N GLN A 35 17.16 14.86 1.11
CA GLN A 35 17.88 16.09 0.76
C GLN A 35 18.98 16.46 1.76
N GLU A 36 18.73 16.30 3.06
CA GLU A 36 19.71 16.54 4.11
C GLU A 36 20.92 15.59 4.00
N LEU A 37 20.69 14.32 3.66
CA LEU A 37 21.76 13.31 3.55
C LEU A 37 22.53 13.37 2.24
N THR A 38 21.90 13.82 1.16
CA THR A 38 22.52 13.88 -0.17
C THR A 38 23.01 15.28 -0.52
N HIS A 39 22.58 16.31 0.23
CA HIS A 39 22.77 17.73 -0.12
C HIS A 39 22.25 18.06 -1.52
N GLY A 40 21.28 17.28 -1.99
CA GLY A 40 20.74 17.31 -3.33
C GLY A 40 19.45 18.11 -3.47
N THR A 41 18.95 18.16 -4.70
CA THR A 41 17.68 18.77 -5.07
C THR A 41 16.50 17.87 -4.70
N LEU A 42 15.27 18.40 -4.73
CA LEU A 42 14.07 17.60 -4.54
C LEU A 42 13.87 16.56 -5.67
N SER A 43 14.32 16.88 -6.88
CA SER A 43 14.38 15.97 -8.01
C SER A 43 15.23 14.72 -7.71
N GLU A 44 16.44 14.92 -7.18
CA GLU A 44 17.33 13.83 -6.75
C GLU A 44 16.74 13.05 -5.56
N ALA A 45 16.12 13.75 -4.61
CA ALA A 45 15.44 13.12 -3.50
C ALA A 45 14.29 12.22 -3.95
N ALA A 46 13.54 12.61 -4.99
CA ALA A 46 12.49 11.77 -5.56
C ALA A 46 13.04 10.50 -6.19
N TRP A 47 14.16 10.59 -6.92
CA TRP A 47 14.84 9.42 -7.49
C TRP A 47 15.29 8.43 -6.40
N TYR A 48 15.99 8.92 -5.38
CA TYR A 48 16.40 8.08 -4.25
C TYR A 48 15.19 7.51 -3.48
N GLY A 49 14.12 8.30 -3.32
CA GLY A 49 12.89 7.84 -2.69
C GLY A 49 12.26 6.67 -3.45
N GLY A 50 12.21 6.75 -4.78
CA GLY A 50 11.78 5.64 -5.64
C GLY A 50 12.64 4.39 -5.50
N LEU A 51 13.97 4.55 -5.47
CA LEU A 51 14.90 3.45 -5.26
C LEU A 51 14.75 2.81 -3.86
N LEU A 52 14.50 3.61 -2.82
CA LEU A 52 14.25 3.10 -1.46
C LEU A 52 12.94 2.30 -1.40
N MET A 53 11.89 2.77 -2.08
CA MET A 53 10.62 2.02 -2.20
C MET A 53 10.81 0.73 -3.01
N PHE A 54 11.58 0.78 -4.08
CA PHE A 54 11.93 -0.40 -4.88
C PHE A 54 12.68 -1.43 -4.03
N ALA A 55 13.73 -1.01 -3.30
CA ALA A 55 14.52 -1.91 -2.45
C ALA A 55 13.64 -2.60 -1.39
N TYR A 56 12.75 -1.85 -0.73
CA TYR A 56 11.77 -2.40 0.20
C TYR A 56 10.86 -3.42 -0.47
N SER A 57 10.24 -3.05 -1.59
CA SER A 57 9.20 -3.86 -2.25
C SER A 57 9.75 -5.14 -2.87
N ILE A 58 10.95 -5.09 -3.48
CA ILE A 58 11.56 -6.31 -4.06
C ILE A 58 11.97 -7.31 -2.98
N VAL A 59 12.54 -6.82 -1.87
CA VAL A 59 12.91 -7.66 -0.74
C VAL A 59 11.66 -8.25 -0.08
N GLN A 60 10.62 -7.46 0.15
CA GLN A 60 9.35 -7.92 0.69
C GLN A 60 8.72 -8.99 -0.21
N PHE A 61 8.69 -8.79 -1.52
CA PHE A 61 8.16 -9.75 -2.48
C PHE A 61 8.87 -11.10 -2.41
N VAL A 62 10.20 -11.07 -2.35
CA VAL A 62 11.00 -12.30 -2.25
C VAL A 62 10.86 -12.95 -0.87
N CYS A 63 10.87 -12.17 0.21
CA CYS A 63 10.90 -12.70 1.57
C CYS A 63 9.52 -13.08 2.12
N ALA A 64 8.41 -12.51 1.62
CA ALA A 64 7.08 -12.75 2.17
C ALA A 64 6.68 -14.23 2.20
N PRO A 65 6.90 -15.05 1.15
CA PRO A 65 6.60 -16.48 1.21
C PRO A 65 7.45 -17.25 2.23
N PHE A 66 8.72 -16.84 2.41
CA PHE A 66 9.62 -17.47 3.39
C PHE A 66 9.17 -17.16 4.82
N VAL A 67 8.88 -15.90 5.10
CA VAL A 67 8.42 -15.47 6.43
C VAL A 67 7.05 -16.09 6.75
N GLY A 68 6.16 -16.19 5.77
CA GLY A 68 4.89 -16.92 5.87
C GLY A 68 5.11 -18.39 6.26
N GLY A 69 5.98 -19.10 5.53
CA GLY A 69 6.34 -20.48 5.82
C GLY A 69 7.02 -20.68 7.18
N LEU A 70 7.87 -19.73 7.60
CA LEU A 70 8.44 -19.73 8.96
C LEU A 70 7.36 -19.56 10.03
N SER A 71 6.35 -18.72 9.78
CA SER A 71 5.24 -18.53 10.71
C SER A 71 4.35 -19.78 10.82
N ASP A 72 4.20 -20.56 9.74
CA ASP A 72 3.52 -21.85 9.75
C ASP A 72 4.28 -22.94 10.51
N ARG A 73 5.61 -22.83 10.55
CA ARG A 73 6.47 -23.82 11.24
C ARG A 73 6.68 -23.49 12.71
N TYR A 74 7.06 -22.24 13.01
CA TYR A 74 7.48 -21.85 14.36
C TYR A 74 6.34 -21.27 15.19
N GLY A 75 5.27 -20.81 14.56
CA GLY A 75 4.13 -20.13 15.16
C GLY A 75 4.00 -18.69 14.70
N ARG A 76 2.79 -18.14 14.86
CA ARG A 76 2.48 -16.77 14.43
C ARG A 76 3.13 -15.73 15.34
N ARG A 77 3.04 -15.97 16.66
CA ARG A 77 3.53 -15.04 17.67
C ARG A 77 5.02 -14.70 17.54
N PRO A 78 5.98 -15.65 17.45
CA PRO A 78 7.41 -15.32 17.36
C PRO A 78 7.72 -14.55 16.09
N ILE A 79 7.06 -14.83 14.98
CA ILE A 79 7.30 -14.12 13.71
C ILE A 79 6.74 -12.69 13.77
N LEU A 80 5.54 -12.48 14.35
CA LEU A 80 5.00 -11.12 14.56
C LEU A 80 5.93 -10.30 15.47
N LEU A 81 6.39 -10.85 16.58
CA LEU A 81 7.30 -10.14 17.49
C LEU A 81 8.65 -9.83 16.85
N ALA A 82 9.21 -10.77 16.08
CA ALA A 82 10.44 -10.54 15.32
C ALA A 82 10.27 -9.43 14.27
N SER A 83 9.13 -9.38 13.58
CA SER A 83 8.82 -8.33 12.62
C SER A 83 8.68 -6.96 13.29
N LEU A 84 7.97 -6.85 14.41
CA LEU A 84 7.83 -5.60 15.17
C LEU A 84 9.19 -5.09 15.67
N PHE A 85 10.02 -5.99 16.20
CA PHE A 85 11.37 -5.65 16.61
C PHE A 85 12.24 -5.20 15.43
N GLY A 86 12.13 -5.89 14.28
CA GLY A 86 12.82 -5.52 13.05
C GLY A 86 12.40 -4.14 12.53
N PHE A 87 11.12 -3.78 12.59
CA PHE A 87 10.67 -2.42 12.26
C PHE A 87 11.18 -1.38 13.25
N THR A 88 11.28 -1.71 14.54
CA THR A 88 11.91 -0.81 15.52
C THR A 88 13.36 -0.52 15.11
N LEU A 89 14.13 -1.54 14.74
CA LEU A 89 15.51 -1.36 14.26
C LEU A 89 15.56 -0.55 12.97
N ASP A 90 14.68 -0.82 11.99
CA ASP A 90 14.61 -0.04 10.75
C ASP A 90 14.39 1.45 11.04
N TYR A 91 13.41 1.80 11.87
CA TYR A 91 13.16 3.21 12.20
C TYR A 91 14.32 3.86 12.94
N LEU A 92 15.05 3.12 13.79
CA LEU A 92 16.28 3.63 14.40
C LEU A 92 17.38 3.83 13.35
N PHE A 93 17.54 2.91 12.38
CA PHE A 93 18.47 3.11 11.26
C PHE A 93 18.13 4.37 10.47
N LEU A 94 16.85 4.61 10.18
CA LEU A 94 16.39 5.80 9.48
C LEU A 94 16.62 7.07 10.31
N ALA A 95 16.36 7.04 11.62
CA ALA A 95 16.55 8.17 12.52
C ALA A 95 18.01 8.58 12.66
N PHE A 96 18.94 7.61 12.70
CA PHE A 96 20.37 7.84 12.93
C PHE A 96 21.23 7.66 11.68
N ALA A 97 20.62 7.48 10.50
CA ALA A 97 21.35 7.30 9.26
C ALA A 97 22.32 8.46 9.00
N PRO A 98 23.65 8.19 8.88
CA PRO A 98 24.63 9.22 8.54
C PRO A 98 24.73 9.44 7.02
N SER A 99 24.16 8.57 6.20
CA SER A 99 24.17 8.66 4.73
C SER A 99 22.99 7.90 4.13
N ILE A 100 22.74 8.16 2.84
CA ILE A 100 21.70 7.49 2.04
C ILE A 100 21.87 5.96 2.02
N PHE A 101 23.10 5.45 2.08
CA PHE A 101 23.37 4.01 2.14
C PHE A 101 22.67 3.33 3.33
N TRP A 102 22.70 3.96 4.51
CA TRP A 102 22.05 3.41 5.68
C TRP A 102 20.51 3.43 5.59
N LEU A 103 19.94 4.37 4.82
CA LEU A 103 18.52 4.31 4.50
C LEU A 103 18.19 3.07 3.66
N PHE A 104 19.04 2.71 2.70
CA PHE A 104 18.87 1.47 1.93
C PHE A 104 18.99 0.23 2.82
N VAL A 105 19.94 0.18 3.74
CA VAL A 105 20.07 -0.93 4.70
C VAL A 105 18.75 -1.07 5.51
N GLY A 106 18.22 0.04 6.04
CA GLY A 106 16.94 0.05 6.73
C GLY A 106 15.81 -0.46 5.85
N ARG A 107 15.70 0.00 4.60
CA ARG A 107 14.64 -0.46 3.68
C ARG A 107 14.73 -1.94 3.34
N VAL A 108 15.91 -2.51 3.22
CA VAL A 108 16.12 -3.96 3.07
C VAL A 108 15.65 -4.71 4.31
N LEU A 109 16.03 -4.26 5.51
CA LEU A 109 15.55 -4.84 6.78
C LEU A 109 14.03 -4.76 6.89
N ALA A 110 13.43 -3.60 6.61
CA ALA A 110 11.99 -3.42 6.61
C ALA A 110 11.28 -4.34 5.59
N GLY A 111 11.88 -4.55 4.41
CA GLY A 111 11.36 -5.48 3.39
C GLY A 111 11.31 -6.93 3.89
N ILE A 112 12.34 -7.39 4.59
CA ILE A 112 12.36 -8.73 5.23
C ILE A 112 11.27 -8.82 6.29
N MET A 113 11.11 -7.78 7.12
CA MET A 113 10.17 -7.76 8.25
C MET A 113 8.73 -7.43 7.84
N GLY A 114 8.50 -6.86 6.66
CA GLY A 114 7.19 -6.46 6.14
C GLY A 114 6.17 -7.59 5.95
N ALA A 115 6.57 -8.82 6.18
CA ALA A 115 5.67 -9.99 6.22
C ALA A 115 4.79 -10.06 7.50
N SER A 116 4.91 -9.11 8.44
CA SER A 116 4.02 -9.01 9.62
C SER A 116 2.54 -8.96 9.22
N PHE A 117 2.21 -8.27 8.13
CA PHE A 117 0.86 -8.22 7.62
C PHE A 117 0.30 -9.58 7.23
N THR A 118 1.04 -10.39 6.47
CA THR A 118 0.62 -11.74 6.08
C THR A 118 0.45 -12.64 7.30
N THR A 119 1.37 -12.55 8.27
CA THR A 119 1.28 -13.28 9.54
C THR A 119 0.10 -12.81 10.39
N GLY A 120 -0.21 -11.49 10.41
CA GLY A 120 -1.38 -10.93 11.07
C GLY A 120 -2.71 -11.45 10.49
N TYR A 121 -2.82 -11.51 9.16
CA TYR A 121 -3.97 -12.12 8.48
C TYR A 121 -4.10 -13.62 8.83
N ALA A 122 -2.99 -14.37 8.82
CA ALA A 122 -2.99 -15.77 9.21
C ALA A 122 -3.38 -15.96 10.68
N TYR A 123 -2.88 -15.12 11.59
CA TYR A 123 -3.26 -15.12 12.99
C TYR A 123 -4.78 -14.93 13.18
N ILE A 124 -5.38 -13.96 12.48
CA ILE A 124 -6.84 -13.76 12.54
C ILE A 124 -7.60 -14.94 11.94
N ALA A 125 -7.10 -15.54 10.86
CA ALA A 125 -7.71 -16.75 10.31
C ALA A 125 -7.73 -17.90 11.33
N ASP A 126 -6.65 -18.06 12.10
CA ASP A 126 -6.51 -19.11 13.12
C ASP A 126 -7.49 -18.93 14.30
N ILE A 127 -7.70 -17.68 14.75
CA ILE A 127 -8.57 -17.40 15.92
C ILE A 127 -10.05 -17.20 15.57
N SER A 128 -10.37 -17.03 14.28
CA SER A 128 -11.71 -16.68 13.81
C SER A 128 -12.51 -17.91 13.40
N PRO A 129 -13.72 -18.11 13.94
CA PRO A 129 -14.64 -19.11 13.41
C PRO A 129 -15.02 -18.74 11.96
N PRO A 130 -15.33 -19.74 11.10
CA PRO A 130 -15.57 -19.52 9.68
C PRO A 130 -16.59 -18.41 9.39
N GLU A 131 -17.67 -18.34 10.20
CA GLU A 131 -18.78 -17.40 10.03
C GLU A 131 -18.39 -15.94 10.31
N LYS A 132 -17.37 -15.72 11.16
CA LYS A 132 -16.89 -14.38 11.56
C LYS A 132 -15.58 -13.98 10.88
N ARG A 133 -14.99 -14.86 10.08
CA ARG A 133 -13.67 -14.63 9.48
C ARG A 133 -13.65 -13.39 8.58
N ALA A 134 -14.66 -13.23 7.73
CA ALA A 134 -14.79 -12.05 6.87
C ALA A 134 -14.95 -10.75 7.67
N GLN A 135 -15.76 -10.78 8.74
CA GLN A 135 -15.92 -9.63 9.64
C GLN A 135 -14.62 -9.26 10.34
N ASN A 136 -13.87 -10.26 10.83
CA ASN A 136 -12.60 -10.04 11.53
C ASN A 136 -11.49 -9.55 10.58
N PHE A 137 -11.47 -9.97 9.33
CA PHE A 137 -10.61 -9.37 8.31
C PHE A 137 -10.97 -7.91 8.02
N GLY A 138 -12.25 -7.55 8.07
CA GLY A 138 -12.70 -6.17 7.97
C GLY A 138 -12.13 -5.25 9.06
N ILE A 139 -11.88 -5.79 10.26
CA ILE A 139 -11.21 -5.07 11.36
C ILE A 139 -9.79 -4.67 11.00
N LEU A 140 -9.03 -5.55 10.30
CA LEU A 140 -7.70 -5.19 9.79
C LEU A 140 -7.76 -4.07 8.75
N GLY A 141 -8.74 -4.12 7.84
CA GLY A 141 -8.99 -3.05 6.88
C GLY A 141 -9.26 -1.70 7.57
N ALA A 142 -10.02 -1.71 8.68
CA ALA A 142 -10.25 -0.52 9.48
C ALA A 142 -8.96 -0.02 10.16
N ALA A 143 -8.12 -0.92 10.70
CA ALA A 143 -6.81 -0.55 11.26
C ALA A 143 -5.91 0.11 10.22
N PHE A 144 -5.88 -0.43 9.00
CA PHE A 144 -5.18 0.17 7.86
C PHE A 144 -5.71 1.58 7.55
N GLY A 145 -7.04 1.73 7.44
CA GLY A 145 -7.66 3.02 7.14
C GLY A 145 -7.34 4.08 8.19
N PHE A 146 -7.53 3.76 9.47
CA PHE A 146 -7.21 4.70 10.56
C PHE A 146 -5.70 5.00 10.65
N GLY A 147 -4.84 3.99 10.50
CA GLY A 147 -3.40 4.19 10.53
C GLY A 147 -2.91 5.10 9.40
N PHE A 148 -3.48 4.95 8.21
CA PHE A 148 -3.15 5.79 7.05
C PHE A 148 -3.70 7.22 7.12
N ILE A 149 -4.71 7.46 7.95
CA ILE A 149 -5.18 8.82 8.29
C ILE A 149 -4.25 9.45 9.33
N ILE A 150 -4.01 8.73 10.42
CA ILE A 150 -3.33 9.27 11.61
C ILE A 150 -1.81 9.40 11.36
N GLY A 151 -1.20 8.41 10.72
CA GLY A 151 0.24 8.33 10.52
C GLY A 151 0.84 9.56 9.84
N PRO A 152 0.40 9.91 8.61
CA PRO A 152 0.94 11.07 7.90
C PRO A 152 0.71 12.40 8.61
N VAL A 153 -0.43 12.55 9.32
CA VAL A 153 -0.71 13.76 10.11
C VAL A 153 0.31 13.89 11.25
N ILE A 154 0.52 12.81 12.02
CA ILE A 154 1.54 12.80 13.08
C ILE A 154 2.93 13.05 12.49
N GLY A 155 3.27 12.39 11.39
CA GLY A 155 4.55 12.52 10.70
C GLY A 155 4.81 13.95 10.23
N GLY A 156 3.82 14.59 9.62
CA GLY A 156 3.90 15.97 9.16
C GLY A 156 4.07 16.97 10.30
N VAL A 157 3.34 16.79 11.41
CA VAL A 157 3.47 17.64 12.60
C VAL A 157 4.84 17.45 13.27
N LEU A 158 5.27 16.21 13.47
CA LEU A 158 6.57 15.91 14.08
C LEU A 158 7.74 16.35 13.18
N GLY A 159 7.56 16.35 11.86
CA GLY A 159 8.55 16.81 10.89
C GLY A 159 8.95 18.29 11.08
N GLN A 160 8.08 19.11 11.68
CA GLN A 160 8.38 20.50 12.03
C GLN A 160 9.48 20.62 13.12
N TYR A 161 9.63 19.58 13.95
CA TYR A 161 10.68 19.52 14.98
C TYR A 161 12.00 18.91 14.46
N GLY A 162 12.06 18.57 13.19
CA GLY A 162 13.22 18.02 12.51
C GLY A 162 12.88 16.74 11.71
N SER A 163 13.59 16.52 10.62
CA SER A 163 13.37 15.40 9.70
C SER A 163 13.48 14.03 10.36
N ARG A 164 14.19 13.93 11.47
CA ARG A 164 14.45 12.67 12.21
C ARG A 164 13.45 12.37 13.32
N ALA A 165 12.73 13.39 13.83
CA ALA A 165 11.79 13.23 14.94
C ALA A 165 10.66 12.23 14.63
N PRO A 166 10.06 12.19 13.42
CA PRO A 166 9.04 11.20 13.09
C PRO A 166 9.54 9.75 13.15
N PHE A 167 10.79 9.50 12.75
CA PHE A 167 11.37 8.15 12.80
C PHE A 167 11.61 7.67 14.23
N LEU A 168 12.04 8.55 15.13
CA LEU A 168 12.18 8.24 16.55
C LEU A 168 10.82 7.92 17.18
N ALA A 169 9.78 8.69 16.83
CA ALA A 169 8.41 8.41 17.27
C ALA A 169 7.91 7.05 16.76
N ALA A 170 8.15 6.74 15.48
CA ALA A 170 7.80 5.44 14.90
C ALA A 170 8.56 4.29 15.58
N ALA A 171 9.86 4.46 15.85
CA ALA A 171 10.66 3.48 16.58
C ALA A 171 10.12 3.22 18.00
N ALA A 172 9.77 4.30 18.72
CA ALA A 172 9.19 4.19 20.05
C ALA A 172 7.83 3.48 20.04
N LEU A 173 6.95 3.82 19.09
CA LEU A 173 5.64 3.19 18.94
C LEU A 173 5.75 1.70 18.61
N THR A 174 6.63 1.32 17.68
CA THR A 174 6.82 -0.10 17.32
C THR A 174 7.49 -0.89 18.42
N LEU A 175 8.42 -0.28 19.18
CA LEU A 175 9.02 -0.92 20.36
C LEU A 175 7.97 -1.17 21.45
N ILE A 176 7.13 -0.17 21.76
CA ILE A 176 6.03 -0.31 22.73
C ILE A 176 5.08 -1.41 22.27
N ASN A 177 4.75 -1.45 20.99
CA ASN A 177 3.89 -2.50 20.42
C ASN A 177 4.54 -3.88 20.51
N CYS A 178 5.84 -3.99 20.26
CA CYS A 178 6.59 -5.24 20.41
C CYS A 178 6.59 -5.73 21.87
N LEU A 179 6.87 -4.84 22.82
CA LEU A 179 6.83 -5.16 24.25
C LEU A 179 5.42 -5.55 24.70
N PHE A 180 4.41 -4.81 24.29
CA PHE A 180 3.02 -5.13 24.57
C PHE A 180 2.65 -6.51 24.01
N GLY A 181 3.05 -6.82 22.76
CA GLY A 181 2.85 -8.13 22.15
C GLY A 181 3.60 -9.25 22.88
N PHE A 182 4.82 -8.97 23.33
CA PHE A 182 5.61 -9.96 24.08
C PHE A 182 4.89 -10.45 25.34
N PHE A 183 4.21 -9.56 26.08
CA PHE A 183 3.52 -9.90 27.31
C PHE A 183 2.08 -10.40 27.10
N ILE A 184 1.38 -9.96 26.06
CA ILE A 184 -0.07 -10.14 25.93
C ILE A 184 -0.47 -11.08 24.80
N LEU A 185 0.30 -11.14 23.68
CA LEU A 185 -0.09 -11.92 22.52
C LEU A 185 0.07 -13.43 22.78
N PRO A 186 -1.01 -14.24 22.79
CA PRO A 186 -0.89 -15.69 22.83
C PRO A 186 -0.48 -16.25 21.45
N GLU A 187 0.01 -17.49 21.42
CA GLU A 187 0.19 -18.21 20.17
C GLU A 187 -1.18 -18.64 19.61
N SER A 188 -1.42 -18.41 18.31
CA SER A 188 -2.66 -18.81 17.64
C SER A 188 -2.57 -20.17 16.96
N LEU A 189 -1.37 -20.56 16.52
CA LEU A 189 -1.15 -21.77 15.77
C LEU A 189 -1.06 -22.96 16.75
N THR A 190 -2.00 -23.88 16.64
CA THR A 190 -1.98 -25.11 17.45
C THR A 190 -0.86 -26.06 16.99
N PRO A 191 -0.29 -26.91 17.87
CA PRO A 191 0.78 -27.82 17.48
C PRO A 191 0.42 -28.74 16.31
N GLU A 192 -0.86 -29.15 16.21
CA GLU A 192 -1.39 -30.03 15.17
C GLU A 192 -1.43 -29.35 13.78
N ASN A 193 -1.55 -28.01 13.76
CA ASN A 193 -1.61 -27.22 12.53
C ASN A 193 -0.25 -26.72 12.05
N LYS A 194 0.83 -27.00 12.80
CA LYS A 194 2.18 -26.68 12.37
C LYS A 194 2.58 -27.47 11.13
N ARG A 195 3.15 -26.82 10.13
CA ARG A 195 3.58 -27.42 8.87
C ARG A 195 5.11 -27.37 8.75
N LYS A 196 5.66 -28.37 8.05
CA LYS A 196 7.08 -28.31 7.63
C LYS A 196 7.24 -27.23 6.58
N PHE A 197 8.34 -26.50 6.65
CA PHE A 197 8.69 -25.50 5.65
C PHE A 197 9.02 -26.18 4.32
N GLU A 198 8.34 -25.80 3.24
CA GLU A 198 8.52 -26.34 1.90
C GLU A 198 8.94 -25.22 0.94
N TRP A 199 10.21 -25.25 0.53
CA TRP A 199 10.79 -24.27 -0.41
C TRP A 199 10.03 -24.15 -1.74
N GLN A 200 9.49 -25.26 -2.23
CA GLN A 200 8.80 -25.33 -3.53
C GLN A 200 7.48 -24.53 -3.54
N LYS A 201 6.84 -24.36 -2.39
CA LYS A 201 5.59 -23.58 -2.27
C LYS A 201 5.83 -22.06 -2.18
N ALA A 202 7.07 -21.63 -1.94
CA ALA A 202 7.46 -20.24 -1.86
C ALA A 202 7.80 -19.66 -3.26
N ASN A 203 6.89 -19.81 -4.24
CA ASN A 203 7.12 -19.33 -5.61
C ASN A 203 6.10 -18.26 -6.03
N PRO A 204 6.41 -16.96 -5.84
CA PRO A 204 5.50 -15.89 -6.22
C PRO A 204 5.32 -15.74 -7.75
N ILE A 205 6.30 -16.17 -8.55
CA ILE A 205 6.25 -16.10 -10.02
C ILE A 205 5.28 -17.16 -10.58
N GLY A 206 5.22 -18.33 -9.94
CA GLY A 206 4.29 -19.40 -10.34
C GLY A 206 2.83 -18.95 -10.33
N SER A 207 2.45 -18.14 -9.34
CA SER A 207 1.10 -17.56 -9.23
C SER A 207 0.75 -16.63 -10.40
N LEU A 208 1.71 -15.84 -10.90
CA LEU A 208 1.47 -14.98 -12.08
C LEU A 208 1.28 -15.77 -13.36
N ILE A 209 2.02 -16.88 -13.51
CA ILE A 209 1.93 -17.75 -14.69
C ILE A 209 0.56 -18.43 -14.75
N SER A 210 -0.05 -18.73 -13.62
CA SER A 210 -1.35 -19.38 -13.55
C SER A 210 -2.49 -18.54 -14.16
N LEU A 211 -2.38 -17.22 -14.22
CA LEU A 211 -3.36 -16.34 -14.88
C LEU A 211 -3.56 -16.67 -16.36
N LYS A 212 -2.57 -17.29 -17.02
CA LYS A 212 -2.70 -17.75 -18.42
C LYS A 212 -3.78 -18.81 -18.60
N ARG A 213 -4.20 -19.49 -17.53
CA ARG A 213 -5.28 -20.50 -17.56
C ARG A 213 -6.67 -19.85 -17.74
N TYR A 214 -6.79 -18.56 -17.50
CA TYR A 214 -8.07 -17.84 -17.53
C TYR A 214 -8.07 -16.74 -18.61
N PRO A 215 -8.10 -17.10 -19.89
CA PRO A 215 -8.00 -16.13 -21.00
C PRO A 215 -9.14 -15.10 -20.96
N MET A 216 -10.30 -15.48 -20.43
CA MET A 216 -11.47 -14.59 -20.31
C MET A 216 -11.20 -13.37 -19.41
N ILE A 217 -10.38 -13.50 -18.38
CA ILE A 217 -10.09 -12.39 -17.46
C ILE A 217 -8.80 -11.64 -17.77
N ILE A 218 -8.00 -12.06 -18.77
CA ILE A 218 -6.70 -11.43 -19.07
C ILE A 218 -6.84 -9.92 -19.30
N GLY A 219 -7.85 -9.48 -20.03
CA GLY A 219 -8.09 -8.06 -20.26
C GLY A 219 -8.36 -7.29 -18.96
N LEU A 220 -9.14 -7.88 -18.05
CA LEU A 220 -9.42 -7.29 -16.73
C LEU A 220 -8.17 -7.30 -15.82
N VAL A 221 -7.34 -8.33 -15.92
CA VAL A 221 -6.05 -8.42 -15.21
C VAL A 221 -5.08 -7.33 -15.70
N VAL A 222 -5.00 -7.11 -17.02
CA VAL A 222 -4.20 -6.00 -17.58
C VAL A 222 -4.74 -4.64 -17.13
N ALA A 223 -6.05 -4.44 -17.16
CA ALA A 223 -6.67 -3.22 -16.67
C ALA A 223 -6.38 -3.00 -15.17
N PHE A 224 -6.47 -4.06 -14.36
CA PHE A 224 -6.11 -4.03 -12.94
C PHE A 224 -4.64 -3.66 -12.72
N PHE A 225 -3.73 -4.21 -13.52
CA PHE A 225 -2.31 -3.87 -13.48
C PHE A 225 -2.08 -2.39 -13.78
N LEU A 226 -2.63 -1.89 -14.90
CA LEU A 226 -2.48 -0.49 -15.30
C LEU A 226 -3.04 0.49 -14.26
N MET A 227 -4.21 0.17 -13.69
CA MET A 227 -4.82 0.95 -12.63
C MET A 227 -3.91 1.02 -11.38
N ASN A 228 -3.30 -0.10 -10.98
CA ASN A 228 -2.39 -0.12 -9.83
C ASN A 228 -1.08 0.62 -10.13
N VAL A 229 -0.52 0.50 -11.33
CA VAL A 229 0.65 1.30 -11.73
C VAL A 229 0.29 2.79 -11.73
N ALA A 230 -0.87 3.18 -12.27
CA ALA A 230 -1.35 4.56 -12.25
C ALA A 230 -1.47 5.12 -10.83
N ALA A 231 -1.92 4.33 -9.86
CA ALA A 231 -2.04 4.75 -8.47
C ALA A 231 -0.69 5.22 -7.87
N HIS A 232 0.42 4.67 -8.33
CA HIS A 232 1.75 5.10 -7.88
C HIS A 232 2.13 6.52 -8.36
N SER A 233 1.41 7.11 -9.32
CA SER A 233 1.59 8.51 -9.72
C SER A 233 1.26 9.49 -8.58
N VAL A 234 0.37 9.10 -7.67
CA VAL A 234 0.08 9.84 -6.44
C VAL A 234 0.84 9.24 -5.26
N GLN A 235 0.73 7.92 -5.03
CA GLN A 235 1.34 7.29 -3.85
C GLN A 235 2.86 7.47 -3.77
N GLY A 236 3.56 7.48 -4.90
CA GLY A 236 5.00 7.61 -4.96
C GLY A 236 5.51 9.06 -5.09
N THR A 237 4.71 9.97 -5.64
CA THR A 237 5.19 11.32 -5.97
C THR A 237 4.46 12.46 -5.29
N TRP A 238 3.39 12.21 -4.53
CA TRP A 238 2.54 13.24 -3.94
C TRP A 238 3.32 14.30 -3.14
N ASN A 239 4.15 13.85 -2.22
CA ASN A 239 4.98 14.72 -1.39
C ASN A 239 5.99 15.53 -2.23
N TYR A 240 6.69 14.89 -3.17
CA TYR A 240 7.64 15.57 -4.05
C TYR A 240 6.93 16.62 -4.93
N TYR A 241 5.81 16.24 -5.56
CA TYR A 241 5.03 17.10 -6.42
C TYR A 241 4.47 18.31 -5.68
N THR A 242 3.88 18.11 -4.51
CA THR A 242 3.28 19.19 -3.74
C THR A 242 4.32 20.10 -3.10
N MET A 243 5.45 19.57 -2.68
CA MET A 243 6.59 20.36 -2.20
C MET A 243 7.21 21.19 -3.33
N GLU A 244 7.37 20.61 -4.54
CA GLU A 244 7.97 21.30 -5.69
C GLU A 244 7.06 22.41 -6.22
N LYS A 245 5.80 22.07 -6.53
CA LYS A 245 4.87 22.97 -7.22
C LYS A 245 4.22 24.01 -6.31
N PHE A 246 3.86 23.62 -5.09
CA PHE A 246 3.10 24.47 -4.16
C PHE A 246 3.89 24.87 -2.92
N GLN A 247 5.15 24.49 -2.81
CA GLN A 247 6.03 24.79 -1.68
C GLN A 247 5.44 24.31 -0.33
N TRP A 248 4.76 23.16 -0.35
CA TRP A 248 4.19 22.60 0.87
C TRP A 248 5.28 22.14 1.82
N ASN A 249 5.05 22.38 3.10
CA ASN A 249 5.86 21.79 4.16
C ASN A 249 5.33 20.39 4.54
N GLU A 250 6.04 19.69 5.39
CA GLU A 250 5.73 18.33 5.82
C GLU A 250 4.34 18.23 6.49
N ALA A 251 3.93 19.26 7.23
CA ALA A 251 2.63 19.32 7.90
C ALA A 251 1.49 19.39 6.87
N MET A 252 1.62 20.23 5.83
CA MET A 252 0.61 20.35 4.79
C MET A 252 0.48 19.04 4.00
N VAL A 253 1.59 18.38 3.67
CA VAL A 253 1.59 17.03 3.08
C VAL A 253 0.88 16.05 3.99
N GLY A 254 1.19 16.04 5.29
CA GLY A 254 0.56 15.18 6.29
C GLY A 254 -0.96 15.39 6.37
N TYR A 255 -1.42 16.65 6.42
CA TYR A 255 -2.86 16.95 6.45
C TYR A 255 -3.57 16.51 5.18
N SER A 256 -2.96 16.72 4.01
CA SER A 256 -3.55 16.28 2.73
C SER A 256 -3.72 14.76 2.67
N LEU A 257 -2.74 13.99 3.14
CA LEU A 257 -2.84 12.53 3.22
C LEU A 257 -3.88 12.08 4.26
N GLY A 258 -4.04 12.83 5.36
CA GLY A 258 -5.13 12.61 6.31
C GLY A 258 -6.50 12.77 5.65
N VAL A 259 -6.67 13.81 4.81
CA VAL A 259 -7.89 14.04 4.02
C VAL A 259 -8.11 12.91 3.01
N VAL A 260 -7.06 12.45 2.31
CA VAL A 260 -7.13 11.27 1.43
C VAL A 260 -7.68 10.07 2.18
N GLY A 261 -7.11 9.76 3.34
CA GLY A 261 -7.54 8.64 4.16
C GLY A 261 -9.01 8.75 4.57
N LEU A 262 -9.45 9.93 5.00
CA LEU A 262 -10.83 10.19 5.40
C LEU A 262 -11.81 10.01 4.23
N VAL A 263 -11.55 10.65 3.09
CA VAL A 263 -12.43 10.57 1.91
C VAL A 263 -12.47 9.14 1.36
N TYR A 264 -11.32 8.45 1.37
CA TYR A 264 -11.24 7.05 0.94
C TYR A 264 -12.03 6.12 1.89
N ALA A 265 -11.97 6.35 3.20
CA ALA A 265 -12.75 5.61 4.19
C ALA A 265 -14.26 5.81 4.00
N ILE A 266 -14.72 7.05 3.74
CA ILE A 266 -16.12 7.36 3.42
C ILE A 266 -16.54 6.65 2.13
N THR A 267 -15.68 6.68 1.10
CA THR A 267 -15.94 6.06 -0.19
C THR A 267 -16.10 4.55 -0.07
N GLN A 268 -15.15 3.87 0.56
CA GLN A 268 -15.12 2.41 0.68
C GLN A 268 -16.06 1.89 1.76
N GLY A 269 -16.20 2.61 2.88
CA GLY A 269 -17.03 2.18 4.01
C GLY A 269 -18.53 2.45 3.82
N GLY A 270 -18.87 3.54 3.13
CA GLY A 270 -20.25 4.02 2.99
C GLY A 270 -20.76 4.09 1.55
N LEU A 271 -20.11 4.91 0.74
CA LEU A 271 -20.63 5.30 -0.57
C LEU A 271 -20.74 4.14 -1.57
N ILE A 272 -19.80 3.20 -1.51
CA ILE A 272 -19.81 2.00 -2.36
C ILE A 272 -21.05 1.15 -2.13
N ARG A 273 -21.58 1.11 -0.90
CA ARG A 273 -22.79 0.35 -0.54
C ARG A 273 -24.06 0.91 -1.18
N VAL A 274 -24.03 2.17 -1.60
CA VAL A 274 -25.13 2.86 -2.28
C VAL A 274 -24.92 2.80 -3.80
N ILE A 275 -23.71 3.11 -4.26
CA ILE A 275 -23.41 3.22 -5.68
C ILE A 275 -23.44 1.86 -6.38
N LEU A 276 -22.84 0.83 -5.77
CA LEU A 276 -22.73 -0.48 -6.39
C LEU A 276 -24.10 -1.15 -6.66
N PRO A 277 -25.08 -1.14 -5.73
CA PRO A 277 -26.44 -1.62 -6.03
C PRO A 277 -27.20 -0.76 -7.04
N ALA A 278 -26.98 0.57 -7.03
CA ALA A 278 -27.71 1.50 -7.90
C ALA A 278 -27.23 1.43 -9.36
N LEU A 279 -25.93 1.33 -9.61
CA LEU A 279 -25.34 1.36 -10.95
C LEU A 279 -24.99 -0.03 -11.51
N GLY A 280 -24.86 -1.02 -10.64
CA GLY A 280 -24.33 -2.34 -10.98
C GLY A 280 -22.80 -2.33 -11.13
N GLN A 281 -22.21 -3.53 -11.27
CA GLN A 281 -20.76 -3.71 -11.26
C GLN A 281 -20.06 -2.98 -12.40
N ASN A 282 -20.50 -3.17 -13.65
CA ASN A 282 -19.85 -2.64 -14.84
C ASN A 282 -19.79 -1.11 -14.85
N LYS A 283 -20.95 -0.45 -14.59
CA LYS A 283 -21.02 1.01 -14.57
C LYS A 283 -20.23 1.60 -13.40
N SER A 284 -20.18 0.91 -12.25
CA SER A 284 -19.38 1.34 -11.09
C SER A 284 -17.89 1.30 -11.41
N ILE A 285 -17.40 0.30 -12.16
CA ILE A 285 -16.00 0.24 -12.62
C ILE A 285 -15.71 1.40 -13.57
N TYR A 286 -16.58 1.63 -14.57
CA TYR A 286 -16.37 2.71 -15.54
C TYR A 286 -16.37 4.08 -14.86
N LEU A 287 -17.31 4.33 -13.96
CA LEU A 287 -17.39 5.57 -13.18
C LEU A 287 -16.13 5.75 -12.32
N GLY A 288 -15.71 4.71 -11.59
CA GLY A 288 -14.54 4.77 -10.72
C GLY A 288 -13.25 5.03 -11.50
N LEU A 289 -13.02 4.34 -12.63
CA LEU A 289 -11.85 4.59 -13.48
C LEU A 289 -11.89 5.98 -14.10
N ALA A 290 -13.06 6.45 -14.57
CA ALA A 290 -13.21 7.80 -15.10
C ALA A 290 -12.90 8.88 -14.05
N LEU A 291 -13.41 8.70 -12.81
CA LEU A 291 -13.14 9.61 -11.69
C LEU A 291 -11.67 9.58 -11.26
N SER A 292 -11.01 8.43 -11.26
CA SER A 292 -9.56 8.34 -11.00
C SER A 292 -8.76 9.10 -12.05
N GLY A 293 -9.04 8.84 -13.34
CA GLY A 293 -8.36 9.52 -14.44
C GLY A 293 -8.60 11.04 -14.42
N LEU A 294 -9.84 11.47 -14.14
CA LEU A 294 -10.18 12.86 -13.92
C LEU A 294 -9.40 13.45 -12.74
N GLY A 295 -9.31 12.73 -11.62
CA GLY A 295 -8.56 13.15 -10.44
C GLY A 295 -7.08 13.41 -10.76
N TYR A 296 -6.42 12.50 -11.46
CA TYR A 296 -5.02 12.70 -11.90
C TYR A 296 -4.87 13.90 -12.82
N ALA A 297 -5.76 14.07 -13.81
CA ALA A 297 -5.73 15.20 -14.72
C ALA A 297 -5.95 16.53 -13.99
N LEU A 298 -6.90 16.59 -13.06
CA LEU A 298 -7.16 17.77 -12.25
C LEU A 298 -5.97 18.12 -11.36
N PHE A 299 -5.31 17.14 -10.74
CA PHE A 299 -4.07 17.40 -9.98
C PHE A 299 -2.97 17.98 -10.88
N ALA A 300 -2.79 17.45 -12.09
CA ALA A 300 -1.80 17.97 -13.05
C ALA A 300 -2.10 19.42 -13.45
N LEU A 301 -3.37 19.76 -13.63
CA LEU A 301 -3.85 21.09 -14.02
C LEU A 301 -3.95 22.08 -12.85
N ALA A 302 -3.79 21.63 -11.60
CA ALA A 302 -3.93 22.48 -10.43
C ALA A 302 -2.87 23.60 -10.42
N THR A 303 -3.31 24.83 -10.22
CA THR A 303 -2.45 26.03 -10.15
C THR A 303 -2.41 26.63 -8.76
N GLN A 304 -3.37 26.27 -7.90
CA GLN A 304 -3.51 26.78 -6.56
C GLN A 304 -3.50 25.64 -5.53
N SER A 305 -2.89 25.85 -4.38
CA SER A 305 -2.75 24.85 -3.31
C SER A 305 -4.09 24.27 -2.84
N TRP A 306 -5.13 25.10 -2.71
CA TRP A 306 -6.47 24.65 -2.27
C TRP A 306 -7.15 23.71 -3.27
N MET A 307 -6.84 23.82 -4.58
CA MET A 307 -7.39 22.93 -5.61
C MET A 307 -7.01 21.48 -5.36
N MET A 308 -5.82 21.24 -4.79
CA MET A 308 -5.36 19.90 -4.45
C MET A 308 -6.32 19.19 -3.50
N PHE A 309 -6.83 19.92 -2.48
CA PHE A 309 -7.80 19.34 -1.52
C PHE A 309 -9.17 19.06 -2.17
N VAL A 310 -9.65 19.94 -3.04
CA VAL A 310 -10.91 19.72 -3.76
C VAL A 310 -10.81 18.54 -4.73
N PHE A 311 -9.71 18.43 -5.44
CA PHE A 311 -9.48 17.39 -6.44
C PHE A 311 -9.18 16.02 -5.82
N LEU A 312 -8.88 15.95 -4.51
CA LEU A 312 -8.86 14.67 -3.78
C LEU A 312 -10.22 13.96 -3.81
N VAL A 313 -11.34 14.69 -3.90
CA VAL A 313 -12.67 14.09 -3.90
C VAL A 313 -12.87 13.16 -5.10
N PRO A 314 -12.80 13.62 -6.37
CA PRO A 314 -12.94 12.73 -7.52
C PRO A 314 -11.87 11.63 -7.53
N TYR A 315 -10.63 11.92 -7.16
CA TYR A 315 -9.57 10.93 -7.05
C TYR A 315 -9.91 9.78 -6.08
N CYS A 316 -10.33 10.09 -4.86
CA CYS A 316 -10.68 9.08 -3.86
C CYS A 316 -11.99 8.33 -4.22
N LEU A 317 -12.96 9.00 -4.84
CA LEU A 317 -14.16 8.36 -5.38
C LEU A 317 -13.82 7.33 -6.45
N GLY A 318 -12.75 7.52 -7.19
CA GLY A 318 -12.24 6.55 -8.14
C GLY A 318 -11.97 5.15 -7.56
N GLY A 319 -11.70 5.06 -6.26
CA GLY A 319 -11.54 3.80 -5.53
C GLY A 319 -12.75 2.85 -5.60
N ILE A 320 -13.92 3.33 -6.02
CA ILE A 320 -15.11 2.50 -6.25
C ILE A 320 -14.87 1.41 -7.31
N ALA A 321 -13.93 1.62 -8.25
CA ALA A 321 -13.66 0.66 -9.33
C ALA A 321 -13.09 -0.68 -8.85
N MET A 322 -12.27 -0.67 -7.80
CA MET A 322 -11.48 -1.83 -7.38
C MET A 322 -12.32 -3.05 -6.94
N PRO A 323 -13.27 -2.93 -5.99
CA PRO A 323 -14.01 -4.08 -5.50
C PRO A 323 -14.85 -4.79 -6.58
N PRO A 324 -15.65 -4.09 -7.42
CA PRO A 324 -16.41 -4.77 -8.46
C PRO A 324 -15.52 -5.36 -9.56
N LEU A 325 -14.36 -4.77 -9.87
CA LEU A 325 -13.40 -5.34 -10.81
C LEU A 325 -12.86 -6.69 -10.31
N GLN A 326 -12.45 -6.77 -9.05
CA GLN A 326 -12.05 -8.02 -8.41
C GLN A 326 -13.21 -9.02 -8.31
N GLY A 327 -14.43 -8.54 -8.03
CA GLY A 327 -15.64 -9.34 -7.99
C GLY A 327 -15.94 -10.03 -9.32
N ILE A 328 -15.84 -9.30 -10.44
CA ILE A 328 -16.03 -9.88 -11.78
C ILE A 328 -14.95 -10.91 -12.10
N MET A 329 -13.68 -10.60 -11.86
CA MET A 329 -12.59 -11.57 -12.07
C MET A 329 -12.80 -12.84 -11.24
N SER A 330 -13.22 -12.71 -9.98
CA SER A 330 -13.51 -13.83 -9.09
C SER A 330 -14.68 -14.68 -9.57
N SER A 331 -15.75 -14.06 -10.10
CA SER A 331 -16.92 -14.81 -10.60
C SER A 331 -16.64 -15.68 -11.84
N GLN A 332 -15.54 -15.41 -12.55
CA GLN A 332 -15.14 -16.16 -13.75
C GLN A 332 -14.20 -17.35 -13.46
N VAL A 333 -13.85 -17.56 -12.19
CA VAL A 333 -12.93 -18.62 -11.77
C VAL A 333 -13.66 -19.59 -10.85
N PRO A 334 -13.48 -20.94 -11.03
CA PRO A 334 -14.12 -21.94 -10.21
C PRO A 334 -13.84 -21.75 -8.71
N PRO A 335 -14.77 -22.13 -7.82
CA PRO A 335 -14.60 -21.95 -6.37
C PRO A 335 -13.36 -22.59 -5.77
N ASN A 336 -12.93 -23.72 -6.31
CA ASN A 336 -11.72 -24.44 -5.87
C ASN A 336 -10.40 -23.80 -6.33
N GLU A 337 -10.44 -22.83 -7.25
CA GLU A 337 -9.28 -22.11 -7.80
C GLU A 337 -9.21 -20.63 -7.35
N GLN A 338 -10.14 -20.19 -6.51
CA GLN A 338 -10.18 -18.82 -6.00
C GLN A 338 -8.88 -18.41 -5.27
N GLY A 339 -8.29 -19.34 -4.52
CA GLY A 339 -7.02 -19.10 -3.85
C GLY A 339 -5.86 -18.83 -4.83
N GLU A 340 -5.82 -19.53 -5.96
CA GLU A 340 -4.83 -19.33 -7.03
C GLU A 340 -5.00 -17.94 -7.67
N LEU A 341 -6.23 -17.55 -7.99
CA LEU A 341 -6.54 -16.22 -8.52
C LEU A 341 -6.12 -15.11 -7.54
N GLN A 342 -6.50 -15.21 -6.27
CA GLN A 342 -6.16 -14.19 -5.27
C GLN A 342 -4.64 -14.10 -5.05
N GLY A 343 -3.94 -15.24 -5.05
CA GLY A 343 -2.49 -15.29 -5.00
C GLY A 343 -1.84 -14.59 -6.20
N ALA A 344 -2.39 -14.83 -7.40
CA ALA A 344 -1.91 -14.19 -8.62
C ALA A 344 -2.14 -12.68 -8.66
N LEU A 345 -3.32 -12.19 -8.23
CA LEU A 345 -3.62 -10.77 -8.11
C LEU A 345 -2.72 -10.09 -7.07
N THR A 346 -2.47 -10.75 -5.94
CA THR A 346 -1.54 -10.24 -4.91
C THR A 346 -0.11 -10.15 -5.44
N SER A 347 0.35 -11.17 -6.18
CA SER A 347 1.67 -11.14 -6.83
C SER A 347 1.75 -10.01 -7.87
N LEU A 348 0.68 -9.78 -8.63
CA LEU A 348 0.59 -8.69 -9.59
C LEU A 348 0.66 -7.32 -8.90
N MET A 349 -0.04 -7.13 -7.79
CA MET A 349 0.06 -5.92 -6.96
C MET A 349 1.49 -5.70 -6.44
N SER A 350 2.17 -6.77 -6.03
CA SER A 350 3.57 -6.68 -5.61
C SER A 350 4.49 -6.23 -6.75
N VAL A 351 4.28 -6.73 -7.97
CA VAL A 351 5.01 -6.25 -9.16
C VAL A 351 4.75 -4.77 -9.42
N THR A 352 3.51 -4.30 -9.27
CA THR A 352 3.21 -2.86 -9.40
C THR A 352 3.86 -2.03 -8.30
N ALA A 353 3.96 -2.55 -7.08
CA ALA A 353 4.65 -1.89 -5.97
C ALA A 353 6.17 -1.82 -6.15
N ILE A 354 6.75 -2.74 -6.94
CA ILE A 354 8.16 -2.70 -7.32
C ILE A 354 8.40 -1.68 -8.45
N LEU A 355 7.61 -1.76 -9.53
CA LEU A 355 7.82 -0.98 -10.76
C LEU A 355 7.23 0.44 -10.67
N GLY A 356 6.07 0.59 -10.03
CA GLY A 356 5.31 1.83 -10.01
C GLY A 356 6.07 3.01 -9.39
N PRO A 357 6.59 2.90 -8.17
CA PRO A 357 7.32 3.98 -7.54
C PRO A 357 8.53 4.42 -8.37
N ILE A 358 9.38 3.49 -8.82
CA ILE A 358 10.59 3.83 -9.59
C ILE A 358 10.25 4.49 -10.92
N LEU A 359 9.19 4.05 -11.60
CA LEU A 359 8.72 4.66 -12.84
C LEU A 359 8.23 6.10 -12.57
N MET A 360 7.37 6.30 -11.58
CA MET A 360 6.72 7.59 -11.35
C MET A 360 7.68 8.61 -10.72
N THR A 361 8.50 8.20 -9.75
CA THR A 361 9.53 9.10 -9.20
C THR A 361 10.65 9.38 -10.19
N GLY A 362 10.98 8.41 -11.06
CA GLY A 362 11.91 8.61 -12.17
C GLY A 362 11.42 9.64 -13.17
N LEU A 363 10.14 9.58 -13.56
CA LEU A 363 9.52 10.62 -14.39
C LEU A 363 9.55 11.99 -13.70
N PHE A 364 9.19 12.06 -12.42
CA PHE A 364 9.27 13.30 -11.66
C PHE A 364 10.69 13.84 -11.65
N SER A 365 11.66 13.01 -11.29
CA SER A 365 13.06 13.39 -11.23
C SER A 365 13.58 13.89 -12.58
N TYR A 366 13.29 13.18 -13.66
CA TYR A 366 13.72 13.57 -15.01
C TYR A 366 13.15 14.94 -15.43
N PHE A 367 11.84 15.15 -15.24
CA PHE A 367 11.17 16.38 -15.66
C PHE A 367 11.34 17.56 -14.70
N THR A 368 11.96 17.37 -13.52
CA THR A 368 12.29 18.45 -12.58
C THR A 368 13.79 18.67 -12.41
N ALA A 369 14.64 17.88 -13.09
CA ALA A 369 16.07 18.02 -13.04
C ALA A 369 16.55 19.35 -13.63
N LYS A 370 17.66 19.89 -13.15
CA LYS A 370 18.29 21.09 -13.74
C LYS A 370 18.73 20.78 -15.16
N GLY A 371 18.32 21.64 -16.11
CA GLY A 371 18.68 21.48 -17.53
C GLY A 371 17.78 20.55 -18.32
N THR A 372 16.65 20.09 -17.74
CA THR A 372 15.64 19.35 -18.52
C THR A 372 15.09 20.21 -19.66
N PRO A 373 14.85 19.62 -20.86
CA PRO A 373 14.28 20.36 -22.00
C PRO A 373 12.86 20.90 -21.72
N VAL A 374 12.10 20.17 -20.90
CA VAL A 374 10.73 20.50 -20.52
C VAL A 374 10.59 20.31 -19.02
N TYR A 375 10.33 21.39 -18.30
CA TYR A 375 10.05 21.33 -16.87
C TYR A 375 8.57 21.01 -16.65
N SER A 376 8.27 19.85 -16.05
CA SER A 376 6.90 19.37 -15.82
C SER A 376 6.83 18.46 -14.56
N PRO A 377 6.71 19.04 -13.37
CA PRO A 377 6.56 18.24 -12.13
C PRO A 377 5.29 17.38 -12.13
N GLU A 378 4.31 17.70 -12.97
CA GLU A 378 3.06 16.97 -13.19
C GLU A 378 3.18 15.75 -14.10
N ALA A 379 4.32 15.48 -14.72
CA ALA A 379 4.52 14.37 -15.66
C ALA A 379 4.03 13.00 -15.13
N PRO A 380 4.29 12.61 -13.87
CA PRO A 380 3.75 11.36 -13.32
C PRO A 380 2.22 11.33 -13.28
N LEU A 381 1.57 12.46 -13.02
CA LEU A 381 0.10 12.56 -12.95
C LEU A 381 -0.52 12.43 -14.35
N TRP A 382 0.08 12.99 -15.36
CA TRP A 382 -0.31 12.77 -16.76
C TRP A 382 -0.12 11.31 -17.16
N MET A 383 0.96 10.67 -16.76
CA MET A 383 1.14 9.23 -16.98
C MET A 383 0.05 8.42 -16.27
N GLY A 384 -0.31 8.77 -15.03
CA GLY A 384 -1.43 8.16 -14.30
C GLY A 384 -2.76 8.31 -15.05
N THR A 385 -3.02 9.50 -15.63
CA THR A 385 -4.20 9.76 -16.45
C THR A 385 -4.24 8.85 -17.68
N VAL A 386 -3.14 8.74 -18.43
CA VAL A 386 -3.04 7.91 -19.63
C VAL A 386 -3.23 6.43 -19.30
N LEU A 387 -2.55 5.93 -18.26
CA LEU A 387 -2.67 4.53 -17.84
C LEU A 387 -4.08 4.19 -17.38
N THR A 388 -4.75 5.11 -16.68
CA THR A 388 -6.14 4.90 -16.23
C THR A 388 -7.11 4.96 -17.40
N ALA A 389 -6.90 5.85 -18.37
CA ALA A 389 -7.70 5.88 -19.61
C ALA A 389 -7.53 4.58 -20.41
N ALA A 390 -6.29 4.06 -20.54
CA ALA A 390 -6.03 2.76 -21.15
C ALA A 390 -6.70 1.62 -20.39
N SER A 391 -6.63 1.63 -19.05
CA SER A 391 -7.34 0.68 -18.20
C SER A 391 -8.85 0.69 -18.43
N LEU A 392 -9.46 1.89 -18.50
CA LEU A 392 -10.89 2.05 -18.79
C LEU A 392 -11.24 1.50 -20.17
N TRP A 393 -10.46 1.84 -21.18
CA TRP A 393 -10.69 1.37 -22.55
C TRP A 393 -10.64 -0.16 -22.66
N ILE A 394 -9.61 -0.80 -22.06
CA ILE A 394 -9.46 -2.26 -22.01
C ILE A 394 -10.63 -2.90 -21.25
N THR A 395 -11.02 -2.31 -20.12
CA THR A 395 -12.14 -2.80 -19.29
C THR A 395 -13.44 -2.79 -20.08
N VAL A 396 -13.76 -1.69 -20.77
CA VAL A 396 -14.96 -1.56 -21.62
C VAL A 396 -14.95 -2.62 -22.71
N GLY A 397 -13.80 -2.81 -23.40
CA GLY A 397 -13.64 -3.84 -24.44
C GLY A 397 -13.84 -5.25 -23.91
N SER A 398 -13.24 -5.58 -22.75
CA SER A 398 -13.33 -6.91 -22.15
C SER A 398 -14.75 -7.23 -21.67
N LEU A 399 -15.43 -6.28 -20.99
CA LEU A 399 -16.78 -6.51 -20.46
C LEU A 399 -17.86 -6.55 -21.57
N ARG A 400 -17.67 -5.86 -22.70
CA ARG A 400 -18.56 -5.98 -23.86
C ARG A 400 -18.51 -7.33 -24.53
N LYS A 401 -17.33 -7.94 -24.65
CA LYS A 401 -17.18 -9.29 -25.21
C LYS A 401 -17.91 -10.34 -24.36
N HIS A 402 -17.92 -10.19 -23.03
CA HIS A 402 -18.65 -11.08 -22.12
C HIS A 402 -20.19 -11.00 -22.22
N HIS A 403 -20.75 -9.94 -22.79
CA HIS A 403 -22.19 -9.83 -23.00
C HIS A 403 -22.66 -10.33 -24.38
N SER A 404 -21.71 -10.59 -25.28
CA SER A 404 -21.99 -11.07 -26.65
C SER A 404 -21.78 -12.57 -26.83
N GLU A 405 -21.19 -13.25 -25.86
CA GLU A 405 -21.11 -14.71 -25.72
C GLU A 405 -22.16 -15.23 -24.71
#